data_2d71c9553574943acd911151333a7d27
#
_entry.id   2d71c9553574943acd911151333a7d27
#
_cell.length_a   1.000
_cell.length_b   1.000
_cell.length_c   1.000
_cell.angle_alpha   90.00
_cell.angle_beta   90.00
_cell.angle_gamma   90.00
#
_symmetry.space_group_name_H-M   'P 1'
#
loop_
_entity.id
_entity.type
_entity.pdbx_description
1 polymer ?
#
loop_
_entity_poly.entity_id
_entity_poly.type
_entity_poly.pdbx_seq_one_letter_code
_entity_poly.pdbx_strand_id
1 'polypeptide(L)'
;NDKKDGRCEIPILHSAGGIVGGDQLTINVNAEEDSIAICSSVAAQKVYGSRGRSKLNPQGSWANQKCFFQIKQNSDFEWMPQELIVYQGGLFEQNMTVNLDPSSSFLCVDLVRLGRTAAEEQLGSGVWRSSLEIFRDNNQGKHYEFSDRLELSGEALKSIHGLEQKPVFGSLTWITPKKIMQKDLSDLLVECRQQRAGLEGFMTCSLLELSLIHIS
;
A
#
# COMPACT_ATOMS: atom_id res chain seq x y z
N ASN A 1 19.28 -0.99 -19.38
CA ASN A 1 17.89 -1.50 -19.38
C ASN A 1 17.88 -2.84 -20.10
N ASP A 2 18.05 -3.90 -19.34
CA ASP A 2 17.87 -5.25 -19.87
C ASP A 2 16.34 -5.49 -20.02
N LYS A 3 15.85 -5.28 -21.22
CA LYS A 3 14.49 -5.64 -21.65
C LYS A 3 14.36 -7.17 -21.69
N LYS A 4 14.27 -7.84 -20.55
CA LYS A 4 13.95 -9.26 -20.56
C LYS A 4 12.50 -9.55 -20.89
N ASP A 5 11.54 -8.64 -20.52
CA ASP A 5 10.11 -8.88 -20.74
C ASP A 5 9.33 -7.63 -21.20
N GLY A 6 10.00 -6.60 -21.71
CA GLY A 6 9.32 -5.33 -22.08
C GLY A 6 8.85 -4.47 -20.89
N ARG A 7 9.06 -4.92 -19.65
CA ARG A 7 8.69 -4.23 -18.42
C ARG A 7 9.69 -3.11 -18.09
N CYS A 8 9.16 -1.95 -17.71
CA CYS A 8 9.95 -0.84 -17.19
C CYS A 8 10.05 -0.93 -15.66
N GLU A 9 11.25 -1.05 -15.12
CA GLU A 9 11.50 -1.06 -13.68
C GLU A 9 11.94 0.34 -13.21
N ILE A 10 11.23 0.89 -12.20
CA ILE A 10 11.42 2.24 -11.69
C ILE A 10 11.72 2.16 -10.19
N PRO A 11 13.00 2.09 -9.79
CA PRO A 11 13.35 2.15 -8.38
C PRO A 11 13.32 3.59 -7.87
N ILE A 12 12.53 3.88 -6.83
CA ILE A 12 12.49 5.18 -6.16
C ILE A 12 13.51 5.20 -5.03
N LEU A 13 14.35 6.22 -5.02
CA LEU A 13 15.30 6.48 -3.95
C LEU A 13 14.90 7.75 -3.19
N HIS A 14 14.57 7.61 -1.91
CA HIS A 14 14.38 8.73 -0.99
C HIS A 14 15.68 8.98 -0.21
N SER A 15 16.47 9.95 -0.67
CA SER A 15 17.82 10.20 -0.15
C SER A 15 17.88 10.88 1.23
N ALA A 16 16.76 11.38 1.74
CA ALA A 16 16.68 12.09 3.03
C ALA A 16 16.82 11.18 4.27
N GLY A 17 16.93 9.85 4.07
CA GLY A 17 17.10 8.89 5.17
C GLY A 17 15.83 8.55 5.95
N GLY A 18 14.73 9.26 5.72
CA GLY A 18 13.42 9.00 6.30
C GLY A 18 12.54 10.25 6.34
N ILE A 19 11.32 10.06 6.77
CA ILE A 19 10.26 11.06 6.85
C ILE A 19 10.17 11.60 8.27
N VAL A 20 10.04 12.90 8.41
CA VAL A 20 9.81 13.57 9.71
C VAL A 20 8.46 14.28 9.73
N GLY A 21 7.96 14.56 10.92
CA GLY A 21 6.67 15.24 11.05
C GLY A 21 6.66 16.59 10.33
N GLY A 22 5.63 16.80 9.50
CA GLY A 22 5.48 17.97 8.64
C GLY A 22 5.90 17.76 7.19
N ASP A 23 6.62 16.67 6.87
CA ASP A 23 6.99 16.37 5.48
C ASP A 23 5.76 16.11 4.61
N GLN A 24 5.83 16.63 3.38
CA GLN A 24 4.80 16.47 2.37
C GLN A 24 5.44 15.88 1.11
N LEU A 25 5.12 14.62 0.82
CA LEU A 25 5.60 13.94 -0.37
C LEU A 25 4.49 13.79 -1.40
N THR A 26 4.82 13.94 -2.67
CA THR A 26 3.87 13.68 -3.76
C THR A 26 4.54 12.84 -4.83
N ILE A 27 3.87 11.77 -5.23
CA ILE A 27 4.31 10.88 -6.31
C ILE A 27 3.21 10.88 -7.37
N ASN A 28 3.56 11.31 -8.58
CA ASN A 28 2.66 11.28 -9.73
C ASN A 28 3.22 10.30 -10.76
N VAL A 29 2.38 9.36 -11.21
CA VAL A 29 2.73 8.41 -12.26
C VAL A 29 1.70 8.49 -13.37
N ASN A 30 2.19 8.62 -14.61
CA ASN A 30 1.41 8.44 -15.81
C ASN A 30 1.98 7.22 -16.56
N ALA A 31 1.26 6.10 -16.48
CA ALA A 31 1.54 4.93 -17.31
C ALA A 31 0.86 5.16 -18.66
N GLU A 32 1.67 5.38 -19.69
CA GLU A 32 1.20 5.63 -21.06
C GLU A 32 0.60 4.37 -21.67
N GLU A 33 -0.10 4.50 -22.78
CA GLU A 33 -0.73 3.39 -23.49
C GLU A 33 0.26 2.25 -23.78
N ASP A 34 -0.22 1.00 -23.63
CA ASP A 34 0.55 -0.23 -23.89
C ASP A 34 1.82 -0.37 -23.02
N SER A 35 1.92 0.36 -21.91
CA SER A 35 3.08 0.29 -21.02
C SER A 35 2.93 -0.80 -19.96
N ILE A 36 4.05 -1.46 -19.64
CA ILE A 36 4.17 -2.39 -18.51
C ILE A 36 5.25 -1.85 -17.59
N ALA A 37 4.89 -1.50 -16.37
CA ALA A 37 5.83 -0.89 -15.44
C ALA A 37 5.65 -1.38 -14.01
N ILE A 38 6.77 -1.53 -13.31
CA ILE A 38 6.84 -1.75 -11.87
C ILE A 38 7.57 -0.60 -11.21
N CYS A 39 6.98 -0.04 -10.19
CA CYS A 39 7.59 0.98 -9.35
C CYS A 39 7.84 0.40 -7.96
N SER A 40 9.10 0.44 -7.53
CA SER A 40 9.52 -0.05 -6.22
C SER A 40 10.34 1.00 -5.49
N SER A 41 10.62 0.82 -4.21
CA SER A 41 11.62 1.62 -3.50
C SER A 41 12.91 0.85 -3.29
N VAL A 42 14.05 1.56 -3.27
CA VAL A 42 15.38 0.94 -3.10
C VAL A 42 15.58 0.39 -1.69
N ALA A 43 14.92 1.01 -0.69
CA ALA A 43 15.04 0.65 0.73
C ALA A 43 13.74 0.90 1.48
N ALA A 44 13.65 0.32 2.68
CA ALA A 44 12.58 0.59 3.62
C ALA A 44 12.45 2.09 3.92
N GLN A 45 11.24 2.60 3.91
CA GLN A 45 10.92 3.98 4.25
C GLN A 45 10.71 4.08 5.76
N LYS A 46 11.32 5.07 6.41
CA LYS A 46 11.26 5.26 7.85
C LYS A 46 10.48 6.52 8.17
N VAL A 47 9.51 6.42 9.07
CA VAL A 47 8.78 7.57 9.61
C VAL A 47 9.23 7.79 11.04
N TYR A 48 9.92 8.88 11.27
CA TYR A 48 10.44 9.20 12.60
C TYR A 48 9.36 9.77 13.53
N GLY A 49 9.50 9.53 14.81
CA GLY A 49 8.59 10.06 15.81
C GLY A 49 8.60 11.59 15.85
N SER A 50 7.42 12.17 15.76
CA SER A 50 7.21 13.63 15.92
C SER A 50 6.47 13.97 17.22
N ARG A 51 5.59 13.08 17.69
CA ARG A 51 4.80 13.29 18.90
C ARG A 51 5.71 13.30 20.14
N GLY A 52 5.53 14.31 20.98
CA GLY A 52 6.32 14.48 22.20
C GLY A 52 7.78 14.93 22.00
N ARG A 53 8.23 15.11 20.75
CA ARG A 53 9.60 15.54 20.43
C ARG A 53 9.82 17.06 20.63
N SER A 54 8.77 17.85 20.54
CA SER A 54 8.82 19.30 20.67
C SER A 54 8.01 19.79 21.85
N LYS A 55 8.57 20.68 22.67
CA LYS A 55 7.84 21.37 23.75
C LYS A 55 6.79 22.34 23.19
N LEU A 56 7.03 22.91 22.00
CA LEU A 56 6.11 23.84 21.33
C LEU A 56 4.97 23.12 20.64
N ASN A 57 5.20 21.89 20.17
CA ASN A 57 4.19 21.05 19.53
C ASN A 57 4.25 19.61 20.07
N PRO A 58 3.78 19.38 21.31
CA PRO A 58 3.85 18.06 21.94
C PRO A 58 2.94 17.01 21.25
N GLN A 59 1.92 17.47 20.50
CA GLN A 59 1.04 16.58 19.72
C GLN A 59 1.72 16.08 18.45
N GLY A 60 2.85 16.68 18.08
CA GLY A 60 3.57 16.35 16.86
C GLY A 60 2.90 16.91 15.60
N SER A 61 3.54 16.68 14.47
CA SER A 61 3.03 17.05 13.14
C SER A 61 2.89 15.81 12.28
N TRP A 62 1.82 15.76 11.50
CA TRP A 62 1.61 14.72 10.52
C TRP A 62 2.54 14.91 9.33
N ALA A 63 3.23 13.86 8.94
CA ALA A 63 3.81 13.75 7.62
C ALA A 63 2.80 13.09 6.68
N ASN A 64 2.85 13.45 5.41
CA ASN A 64 1.84 13.04 4.44
C ASN A 64 2.51 12.60 3.13
N GLN A 65 2.04 11.49 2.56
CA GLN A 65 2.41 11.05 1.22
C GLN A 65 1.14 10.93 0.36
N LYS A 66 1.15 11.59 -0.80
CA LYS A 66 0.09 11.51 -1.79
C LYS A 66 0.61 10.86 -3.05
N CYS A 67 -0.08 9.83 -3.50
CA CYS A 67 0.21 9.13 -4.75
C CYS A 67 -0.98 9.33 -5.71
N PHE A 68 -0.69 9.79 -6.93
CA PHE A 68 -1.69 9.93 -7.99
C PHE A 68 -1.21 9.15 -9.21
N PHE A 69 -1.94 8.11 -9.55
CA PHE A 69 -1.60 7.24 -10.66
C PHE A 69 -2.68 7.33 -11.75
N GLN A 70 -2.24 7.67 -12.96
CA GLN A 70 -3.06 7.61 -14.16
C GLN A 70 -2.55 6.48 -15.03
N ILE A 71 -3.36 5.45 -15.25
CA ILE A 71 -2.98 4.25 -15.97
C ILE A 71 -3.85 4.16 -17.22
N LYS A 72 -3.22 4.40 -18.37
CA LYS A 72 -3.89 4.50 -19.65
C LYS A 72 -4.17 3.13 -20.28
N GLN A 73 -4.77 3.15 -21.45
CA GLN A 73 -5.25 1.96 -22.18
C GLN A 73 -4.19 0.87 -22.29
N ASN A 74 -4.59 -0.38 -22.09
CA ASN A 74 -3.77 -1.61 -22.21
C ASN A 74 -2.50 -1.59 -21.35
N SER A 75 -2.43 -0.74 -20.32
CA SER A 75 -1.25 -0.65 -19.47
C SER A 75 -1.39 -1.50 -18.22
N ASP A 76 -0.26 -1.99 -17.74
CA ASP A 76 -0.12 -2.76 -16.52
C ASP A 76 0.86 -2.05 -15.58
N PHE A 77 0.40 -1.66 -14.39
CA PHE A 77 1.22 -0.93 -13.43
C PHE A 77 1.21 -1.61 -12.07
N GLU A 78 2.41 -1.88 -11.57
CA GLU A 78 2.64 -2.47 -10.26
C GLU A 78 3.30 -1.45 -9.32
N TRP A 79 2.69 -1.18 -8.19
CA TRP A 79 3.24 -0.38 -7.10
C TRP A 79 3.69 -1.29 -5.96
N MET A 80 4.99 -1.51 -5.84
CA MET A 80 5.60 -2.47 -4.91
C MET A 80 6.74 -1.84 -4.11
N PRO A 81 6.48 -0.85 -3.26
CA PRO A 81 7.51 -0.28 -2.39
C PRO A 81 8.00 -1.31 -1.37
N GLN A 82 9.21 -1.08 -0.86
CA GLN A 82 9.71 -1.78 0.31
C GLN A 82 8.90 -1.38 1.56
N GLU A 83 9.14 -2.04 2.69
CA GLU A 83 8.41 -1.81 3.92
C GLU A 83 8.46 -0.36 4.40
N LEU A 84 7.34 0.10 4.94
CA LEU A 84 7.22 1.34 5.69
C LEU A 84 7.39 1.04 7.19
N ILE A 85 8.36 1.67 7.85
CA ILE A 85 8.60 1.48 9.28
C ILE A 85 8.17 2.75 10.03
N VAL A 86 7.08 2.66 10.79
CA VAL A 86 6.57 3.78 11.59
C VAL A 86 7.14 3.66 13.01
N TYR A 87 8.02 4.59 13.38
CA TYR A 87 8.66 4.62 14.69
C TYR A 87 7.70 5.13 15.77
N GLN A 88 8.03 4.87 17.01
CA GLN A 88 7.25 5.38 18.16
C GLN A 88 7.02 6.89 18.04
N GLY A 89 5.76 7.32 18.18
CA GLY A 89 5.36 8.72 18.04
C GLY A 89 5.33 9.23 16.60
N GLY A 90 5.56 8.38 15.60
CA GLY A 90 5.40 8.73 14.20
C GLY A 90 3.92 8.98 13.86
N LEU A 91 3.66 10.07 13.13
CA LEU A 91 2.33 10.41 12.61
C LEU A 91 2.43 10.51 11.11
N PHE A 92 1.87 9.51 10.42
CA PHE A 92 1.98 9.41 8.97
C PHE A 92 0.66 9.06 8.30
N GLU A 93 0.35 9.80 7.24
CA GLU A 93 -0.84 9.59 6.42
C GLU A 93 -0.43 9.34 4.98
N GLN A 94 -0.94 8.26 4.42
CA GLN A 94 -0.70 7.82 3.05
C GLN A 94 -2.01 7.83 2.27
N ASN A 95 -2.08 8.59 1.19
CA ASN A 95 -3.26 8.69 0.34
C ASN A 95 -2.88 8.31 -1.09
N MET A 96 -3.56 7.33 -1.66
CA MET A 96 -3.35 6.87 -3.02
C MET A 96 -4.65 6.97 -3.81
N THR A 97 -4.59 7.66 -4.94
CA THR A 97 -5.68 7.74 -5.90
C THR A 97 -5.21 7.17 -7.24
N VAL A 98 -5.95 6.20 -7.74
CA VAL A 98 -5.62 5.49 -8.98
C VAL A 98 -6.78 5.66 -9.97
N ASN A 99 -6.47 6.11 -11.17
CA ASN A 99 -7.40 6.18 -12.28
C ASN A 99 -7.00 5.15 -13.33
N LEU A 100 -7.90 4.22 -13.63
CA LEU A 100 -7.68 3.12 -14.56
C LEU A 100 -8.50 3.31 -15.82
N ASP A 101 -7.88 3.09 -16.98
CA ASP A 101 -8.62 2.82 -18.21
C ASP A 101 -9.35 1.46 -18.09
N PRO A 102 -10.48 1.25 -18.79
CA PRO A 102 -11.21 -0.03 -18.79
C PRO A 102 -10.37 -1.27 -19.12
N SER A 103 -9.31 -1.11 -19.92
CA SER A 103 -8.44 -2.19 -20.37
C SER A 103 -7.17 -2.36 -19.55
N SER A 104 -6.94 -1.52 -18.54
CA SER A 104 -5.70 -1.52 -17.74
C SER A 104 -5.82 -2.34 -16.46
N SER A 105 -4.67 -2.76 -15.93
CA SER A 105 -4.55 -3.45 -14.65
C SER A 105 -3.67 -2.68 -13.66
N PHE A 106 -3.91 -2.93 -12.37
CA PHE A 106 -3.15 -2.34 -11.28
C PHE A 106 -2.94 -3.34 -10.16
N LEU A 107 -1.72 -3.40 -9.67
CA LEU A 107 -1.39 -4.16 -8.47
C LEU A 107 -0.65 -3.25 -7.49
N CYS A 108 -1.03 -3.28 -6.22
CA CYS A 108 -0.28 -2.61 -5.18
C CYS A 108 -0.07 -3.50 -3.96
N VAL A 109 1.06 -3.26 -3.30
CA VAL A 109 1.43 -3.89 -2.04
C VAL A 109 1.72 -2.80 -1.02
N ASP A 110 1.10 -2.91 0.15
CA ASP A 110 1.49 -2.18 1.34
C ASP A 110 2.09 -3.15 2.36
N LEU A 111 3.28 -2.85 2.84
CA LEU A 111 3.95 -3.59 3.90
C LEU A 111 4.37 -2.60 4.99
N VAL A 112 3.73 -2.67 6.14
CA VAL A 112 3.89 -1.69 7.22
C VAL A 112 4.36 -2.37 8.50
N ARG A 113 5.45 -1.86 9.06
CA ARG A 113 5.95 -2.25 10.38
C ARG A 113 5.71 -1.14 11.39
N LEU A 114 5.09 -1.50 12.50
CA LEU A 114 4.71 -0.60 13.58
C LEU A 114 5.69 -0.71 14.75
N GLY A 115 6.62 0.25 14.84
CA GLY A 115 7.73 0.24 15.80
C GLY A 115 8.96 -0.53 15.29
N ARG A 116 10.08 -0.34 16.00
CA ARG A 116 11.36 -1.04 15.75
C ARG A 116 11.47 -2.24 16.67
N THR A 117 10.94 -3.38 16.26
CA THR A 117 10.91 -4.59 17.10
C THR A 117 12.30 -5.06 17.53
N ALA A 118 13.31 -4.94 16.69
CA ALA A 118 14.70 -5.26 17.03
C ALA A 118 15.31 -4.34 18.10
N ALA A 119 14.70 -3.17 18.35
CA ALA A 119 15.08 -2.23 19.42
C ALA A 119 14.04 -2.23 20.56
N GLU A 120 13.22 -3.27 20.65
CA GLU A 120 12.12 -3.42 21.63
C GLU A 120 11.14 -2.23 21.63
N GLU A 121 11.09 -1.49 20.52
CA GLU A 121 10.21 -0.34 20.35
C GLU A 121 8.89 -0.76 19.72
N GLN A 122 7.79 -0.37 20.36
CA GLN A 122 6.44 -0.49 19.84
C GLN A 122 5.96 0.86 19.26
N LEU A 123 4.89 0.85 18.47
CA LEU A 123 4.32 2.08 17.89
C LEU A 123 3.97 3.13 18.97
N GLY A 124 3.48 2.69 20.14
CA GLY A 124 3.16 3.53 21.29
C GLY A 124 2.12 4.59 20.93
N SER A 125 2.53 5.88 20.95
CA SER A 125 1.68 7.03 20.61
C SER A 125 1.63 7.35 19.11
N GLY A 126 2.29 6.57 18.25
CA GLY A 126 2.28 6.76 16.81
C GLY A 126 0.96 6.36 16.17
N VAL A 127 0.73 6.88 14.98
CA VAL A 127 -0.44 6.53 14.14
C VAL A 127 -0.02 6.49 12.68
N TRP A 128 -0.45 5.44 12.00
CA TRP A 128 -0.40 5.34 10.54
C TRP A 128 -1.83 5.30 10.00
N ARG A 129 -2.08 6.10 8.96
CA ARG A 129 -3.33 6.10 8.20
C ARG A 129 -3.06 5.80 6.75
N SER A 130 -3.94 5.03 6.13
CA SER A 130 -3.92 4.76 4.70
C SER A 130 -5.29 4.98 4.09
N SER A 131 -5.31 5.50 2.89
CA SER A 131 -6.48 5.58 2.03
C SER A 131 -6.07 5.20 0.61
N LEU A 132 -6.71 4.17 0.08
CA LEU A 132 -6.60 3.75 -1.32
C LEU A 132 -7.95 3.95 -2.00
N GLU A 133 -7.99 4.78 -3.04
CA GLU A 133 -9.19 5.02 -3.85
C GLU A 133 -8.89 4.71 -5.31
N ILE A 134 -9.67 3.83 -5.89
CA ILE A 134 -9.50 3.39 -7.27
C ILE A 134 -10.74 3.70 -8.08
N PHE A 135 -10.52 4.32 -9.21
CA PHE A 135 -11.54 4.72 -10.16
C PHE A 135 -11.23 4.09 -11.51
N ARG A 136 -12.27 3.68 -12.22
CA ARG A 136 -12.17 3.22 -13.60
C ARG A 136 -13.02 4.09 -14.49
N ASP A 137 -12.44 4.52 -15.60
CA ASP A 137 -13.19 5.22 -16.63
C ASP A 137 -14.11 4.26 -17.37
N ASN A 138 -15.31 4.70 -17.67
CA ASN A 138 -16.25 3.98 -18.52
C ASN A 138 -16.93 4.98 -19.48
N ASN A 139 -17.73 4.48 -20.42
CA ASN A 139 -18.44 5.32 -21.40
C ASN A 139 -19.40 6.34 -20.79
N GLN A 140 -19.67 6.25 -19.48
CA GLN A 140 -20.55 7.16 -18.72
C GLN A 140 -19.77 8.11 -17.81
N GLY A 141 -18.42 8.04 -17.83
CA GLY A 141 -17.52 8.81 -17.01
C GLY A 141 -16.78 7.96 -15.96
N LYS A 142 -16.17 8.63 -15.00
CA LYS A 142 -15.37 8.02 -13.96
C LYS A 142 -16.25 7.25 -12.96
N HIS A 143 -16.02 5.95 -12.85
CA HIS A 143 -16.70 5.07 -11.90
C HIS A 143 -15.81 4.74 -10.71
N TYR A 144 -16.40 4.77 -9.52
CA TYR A 144 -15.73 4.36 -8.29
C TYR A 144 -15.69 2.84 -8.21
N GLU A 145 -14.50 2.24 -8.24
CA GLU A 145 -14.35 0.79 -8.28
C GLU A 145 -14.00 0.21 -6.91
N PHE A 146 -13.13 0.88 -6.14
CA PHE A 146 -12.67 0.37 -4.86
C PHE A 146 -12.24 1.47 -3.90
N SER A 147 -12.44 1.27 -2.61
CA SER A 147 -11.85 2.05 -1.54
C SER A 147 -11.50 1.19 -0.36
N ASP A 148 -10.31 1.44 0.16
CA ASP A 148 -9.88 0.92 1.44
C ASP A 148 -9.37 2.08 2.31
N ARG A 149 -9.71 2.06 3.60
CA ARG A 149 -9.26 3.04 4.57
C ARG A 149 -8.90 2.34 5.86
N LEU A 150 -7.68 2.56 6.31
CA LEU A 150 -7.15 1.92 7.49
C LEU A 150 -6.46 2.94 8.40
N GLU A 151 -6.67 2.79 9.70
CA GLU A 151 -5.91 3.51 10.72
C GLU A 151 -5.37 2.50 11.73
N LEU A 152 -4.05 2.50 11.90
CA LEU A 152 -3.35 1.68 12.89
C LEU A 152 -2.64 2.58 13.90
N SER A 153 -3.04 2.43 15.16
CA SER A 153 -2.47 3.12 16.31
C SER A 153 -1.86 2.11 17.30
N GLY A 154 -1.21 2.60 18.34
CA GLY A 154 -0.74 1.74 19.43
C GLY A 154 -1.87 0.98 20.15
N GLU A 155 -3.11 1.48 20.12
CA GLU A 155 -4.29 0.78 20.64
C GLU A 155 -4.73 -0.32 19.67
N ALA A 156 -4.79 -0.04 18.37
CA ALA A 156 -5.11 -1.03 17.36
C ALA A 156 -4.10 -2.20 17.36
N LEU A 157 -2.83 -1.91 17.63
CA LEU A 157 -1.80 -2.95 17.76
C LEU A 157 -2.11 -3.93 18.90
N LYS A 158 -2.64 -3.44 20.03
CA LYS A 158 -2.93 -4.27 21.22
C LYS A 158 -4.29 -4.98 21.15
N SER A 159 -5.21 -4.48 20.37
CA SER A 159 -6.57 -4.99 20.28
C SER A 159 -6.61 -6.39 19.65
N ILE A 160 -7.46 -7.28 20.20
CA ILE A 160 -7.79 -8.57 19.60
C ILE A 160 -8.59 -8.42 18.29
N HIS A 161 -9.22 -7.28 18.08
CA HIS A 161 -9.91 -6.91 16.84
C HIS A 161 -9.02 -6.13 15.87
N GLY A 162 -7.75 -5.92 16.23
CA GLY A 162 -6.74 -5.27 15.44
C GLY A 162 -5.63 -6.25 15.07
N LEU A 163 -4.39 -5.93 15.49
CA LEU A 163 -3.21 -6.71 15.10
C LEU A 163 -2.73 -7.74 16.14
N GLU A 164 -3.42 -7.93 17.25
CA GLU A 164 -3.05 -8.91 18.30
C GLU A 164 -1.58 -8.87 18.70
N GLN A 165 -1.04 -7.67 18.89
CA GLN A 165 0.37 -7.39 19.18
C GLN A 165 1.36 -7.77 18.06
N LYS A 166 0.89 -8.12 16.87
CA LYS A 166 1.76 -8.36 15.71
C LYS A 166 2.14 -7.03 15.07
N PRO A 167 3.42 -6.69 15.00
CA PRO A 167 3.84 -5.36 14.59
C PRO A 167 3.91 -5.16 13.07
N VAL A 168 3.58 -6.19 12.29
CA VAL A 168 3.65 -6.14 10.83
C VAL A 168 2.27 -6.39 10.25
N PHE A 169 1.88 -5.49 9.36
CA PHE A 169 0.68 -5.58 8.53
C PHE A 169 1.11 -5.55 7.07
N GLY A 170 0.48 -6.38 6.26
CA GLY A 170 0.66 -6.37 4.81
C GLY A 170 -0.67 -6.51 4.10
N SER A 171 -0.84 -5.79 2.99
CA SER A 171 -1.96 -5.98 2.08
C SER A 171 -1.48 -6.03 0.64
N LEU A 172 -2.16 -6.80 -0.19
CA LEU A 172 -2.00 -6.84 -1.62
C LEU A 172 -3.36 -6.62 -2.26
N THR A 173 -3.47 -5.65 -3.15
CA THR A 173 -4.67 -5.37 -3.93
C THR A 173 -4.33 -5.49 -5.40
N TRP A 174 -5.08 -6.35 -6.11
CA TRP A 174 -4.92 -6.55 -7.55
C TRP A 174 -6.23 -6.33 -8.29
N ILE A 175 -6.21 -5.46 -9.28
CA ILE A 175 -7.35 -5.08 -10.10
C ILE A 175 -7.07 -5.43 -11.55
N THR A 176 -7.92 -6.25 -12.12
CA THR A 176 -7.79 -6.72 -13.51
C THR A 176 -8.72 -5.95 -14.46
N PRO A 177 -8.36 -5.82 -15.74
CA PRO A 177 -9.20 -5.14 -16.74
C PRO A 177 -10.46 -5.95 -17.10
N LYS A 178 -10.42 -7.26 -16.89
CA LYS A 178 -11.49 -8.20 -17.23
C LYS A 178 -11.93 -8.98 -16.01
N LYS A 179 -13.22 -9.22 -15.92
CA LYS A 179 -13.77 -10.11 -14.90
C LYS A 179 -13.16 -11.51 -15.07
N ILE A 180 -12.48 -11.99 -14.02
CA ILE A 180 -11.95 -13.34 -13.98
C ILE A 180 -13.13 -14.33 -13.94
N MET A 181 -13.05 -15.43 -14.69
CA MET A 181 -14.08 -16.46 -14.66
C MET A 181 -14.17 -17.06 -13.24
N GLN A 182 -15.39 -17.37 -12.81
CA GLN A 182 -15.65 -17.87 -11.44
C GLN A 182 -14.79 -19.09 -11.08
N LYS A 183 -14.53 -19.98 -12.07
CA LYS A 183 -13.69 -21.17 -11.87
C LYS A 183 -12.24 -20.78 -11.60
N ASP A 184 -11.64 -19.96 -12.46
CA ASP A 184 -10.24 -19.55 -12.35
C ASP A 184 -10.01 -18.76 -11.07
N LEU A 185 -11.00 -17.97 -10.66
CA LEU A 185 -10.98 -17.24 -9.41
C LEU A 185 -11.01 -18.16 -8.19
N SER A 186 -11.86 -19.20 -8.21
CA SER A 186 -11.92 -20.19 -7.14
C SER A 186 -10.59 -20.92 -6.99
N ASP A 187 -9.98 -21.31 -8.12
CA ASP A 187 -8.70 -21.99 -8.16
C ASP A 187 -7.59 -21.10 -7.62
N LEU A 188 -7.55 -19.83 -8.01
CA LEU A 188 -6.60 -18.84 -7.52
C LEU A 188 -6.74 -18.61 -6.00
N LEU A 189 -7.97 -18.49 -5.48
CA LEU A 189 -8.21 -18.34 -4.05
C LEU A 189 -7.78 -19.57 -3.26
N VAL A 190 -7.97 -20.78 -3.80
CA VAL A 190 -7.50 -22.03 -3.21
C VAL A 190 -5.97 -22.02 -3.16
N GLU A 191 -5.31 -21.66 -4.25
CA GLU A 191 -3.85 -21.59 -4.30
C GLU A 191 -3.29 -20.57 -3.30
N CYS A 192 -3.83 -19.36 -3.24
CA CYS A 192 -3.45 -18.36 -2.24
C CYS A 192 -3.58 -18.89 -0.80
N ARG A 193 -4.66 -19.63 -0.51
CA ARG A 193 -4.87 -20.25 0.82
C ARG A 193 -3.90 -21.39 1.09
N GLN A 194 -3.49 -22.12 0.07
CA GLN A 194 -2.49 -23.20 0.22
C GLN A 194 -1.09 -22.62 0.47
N GLN A 195 -0.70 -21.56 -0.23
CA GLN A 195 0.60 -20.90 -0.06
C GLN A 195 0.80 -20.31 1.34
N ARG A 196 -0.27 -19.96 2.04
CA ARG A 196 -0.18 -19.51 3.44
C ARG A 196 0.06 -20.66 4.44
N ALA A 197 -0.20 -21.91 4.04
CA ALA A 197 -0.06 -23.05 4.95
C ALA A 197 1.40 -23.21 5.38
N GLY A 198 1.64 -23.16 6.69
CA GLY A 198 2.99 -23.25 7.27
C GLY A 198 3.69 -21.89 7.45
N LEU A 199 3.10 -20.78 7.04
CA LEU A 199 3.60 -19.45 7.38
C LEU A 199 3.09 -19.01 8.76
N GLU A 200 3.97 -18.38 9.54
CA GLU A 200 3.57 -17.75 10.79
C GLU A 200 2.77 -16.45 10.49
N GLY A 201 1.64 -16.29 11.13
CA GLY A 201 0.81 -15.10 10.99
C GLY A 201 -0.62 -15.40 10.55
N PHE A 202 -1.42 -14.35 10.46
CA PHE A 202 -2.77 -14.41 9.91
C PHE A 202 -2.75 -13.88 8.49
N MET A 203 -3.32 -14.60 7.56
CA MET A 203 -3.50 -14.16 6.19
C MET A 203 -4.91 -14.51 5.74
N THR A 204 -5.61 -13.53 5.22
CA THR A 204 -6.91 -13.70 4.58
C THR A 204 -6.80 -13.39 3.09
N CYS A 205 -7.64 -14.03 2.29
CA CYS A 205 -7.74 -13.77 0.86
C CYS A 205 -9.20 -13.77 0.50
N SER A 206 -9.70 -12.70 -0.10
CA SER A 206 -11.09 -12.55 -0.51
C SER A 206 -11.21 -11.93 -1.88
N LEU A 207 -12.30 -12.29 -2.56
CA LEU A 207 -12.78 -11.56 -3.72
C LEU A 207 -13.66 -10.40 -3.25
N LEU A 208 -13.44 -9.23 -3.83
CA LEU A 208 -14.36 -8.12 -3.74
C LEU A 208 -15.20 -8.10 -5.03
N GLU A 209 -16.49 -7.86 -4.94
CA GLU A 209 -17.52 -8.16 -5.98
C GLU A 209 -17.27 -7.62 -7.40
N LEU A 210 -16.22 -6.85 -7.64
CA LEU A 210 -15.95 -6.14 -8.88
C LEU A 210 -14.62 -6.49 -9.57
N SER A 211 -14.01 -7.64 -9.34
CA SER A 211 -12.73 -8.07 -9.91
C SER A 211 -11.49 -7.89 -9.03
N LEU A 212 -11.64 -7.89 -7.74
CA LEU A 212 -10.57 -7.65 -6.79
C LEU A 212 -10.19 -8.90 -6.00
N ILE A 213 -8.89 -9.11 -5.82
CA ILE A 213 -8.34 -9.99 -4.80
C ILE A 213 -7.65 -9.09 -3.78
N HIS A 214 -8.14 -9.11 -2.53
CA HIS A 214 -7.49 -8.49 -1.39
C HIS A 214 -6.91 -9.58 -0.49
N ILE A 215 -5.64 -9.45 -0.13
CA ILE A 215 -4.93 -10.32 0.80
C ILE A 215 -4.43 -9.45 1.94
N SER A 216 -4.89 -9.71 3.13
CA SER A 216 -4.45 -9.03 4.35
C SER A 216 -4.04 -10.01 5.43
#